data_7424f834e679fa67f2dc7d87284fed1f
#
_entry.id   7424f834e679fa67f2dc7d87284fed1f
#
_cell.length_a   1.000
_cell.length_b   1.000
_cell.length_c   1.000
_cell.angle_alpha   90.00
_cell.angle_beta   90.00
_cell.angle_gamma   90.00
#
_symmetry.space_group_name_H-M   'P 1'
#
loop_
_entity.id
_entity.type
_entity.pdbx_description
1 polymer ?
#
loop_
_entity_poly.entity_id
_entity_poly.type
_entity_poly.pdbx_seq_one_letter_code
_entity_poly.pdbx_strand_id
1 'polypeptide(L)'
;MGFNEFIGKLFGNKATRDMKEIKPWVDKIKAVYPEIAKLSNDELRAKTVELKKYISDSAAEEQKKIEELKGTIETTELEDREGIFAQIDKLEKEVLEKYEKALDDVLPQAFAIVKDTARRFSENPELVVTATDFDRELAAQGKDFVRIEGDKAIWQNHWIAGGNDMVWSMVHYDVQLFGGVVLHKGKIAEMATGEGKTLVATLPVFLNALTGNGVHVVTVNDYLSKRDSEWMGPLYQFHGLSVDCIDKHQPNSDARRRAYMADITFGTNNEFGFDYLRDNMAVSPKDLVQRKHNYAIVDEVDSVLIDDARTPLIISGPVPKGEDQLFEQLRPLVERLFEAQKKLATQYLADAKRLIASDDKKDQEEGFLALFRSHKALPKNKPLIKFLSEQGIKAGMLKTEEIYMEQNNKRMPEATDPLYFVIDEKQNSVDLTDKGIDLITGNAADPTLFVLPDITSQLSALENETDLTEEEKLAKKDELMTNYAIKSERVHTINQLLKAYAMFEKDDEYVVIDGQVKIV
;
A
#
# COMPACT_ATOMS: atom_id res chain seq x y z
N MET A 1 25.81 -16.15 34.69
CA MET A 1 25.17 -16.74 33.50
C MET A 1 23.68 -16.43 33.58
N GLY A 2 23.17 -15.63 32.65
CA GLY A 2 21.74 -15.25 32.65
C GLY A 2 20.88 -16.43 32.20
N PHE A 3 19.62 -16.44 32.66
CA PHE A 3 18.61 -17.45 32.30
C PHE A 3 18.47 -17.61 30.76
N ASN A 4 18.62 -16.53 30.01
CA ASN A 4 18.61 -16.51 28.53
C ASN A 4 19.84 -17.24 27.90
N GLU A 5 21.02 -17.21 28.52
CA GLU A 5 22.19 -17.97 28.07
C GLU A 5 22.03 -19.49 28.30
N PHE A 6 21.35 -19.86 29.39
CA PHE A 6 21.09 -21.26 29.71
C PHE A 6 20.04 -21.86 28.74
N ILE A 7 18.98 -21.11 28.42
CA ILE A 7 17.96 -21.49 27.42
C ILE A 7 18.59 -21.58 26.03
N GLY A 8 19.45 -20.63 25.65
CA GLY A 8 20.14 -20.63 24.35
C GLY A 8 21.07 -21.86 24.17
N LYS A 9 21.68 -22.35 25.27
CA LYS A 9 22.50 -23.59 25.23
C LYS A 9 21.66 -24.87 25.13
N LEU A 10 20.43 -24.89 25.69
CA LEU A 10 19.56 -26.08 25.65
C LEU A 10 18.78 -26.21 24.33
N PHE A 11 18.30 -25.07 23.75
CA PHE A 11 17.41 -25.06 22.58
C PHE A 11 18.07 -24.50 21.31
N GLY A 12 19.34 -24.10 21.36
CA GLY A 12 20.02 -23.36 20.30
C GLY A 12 19.48 -21.93 20.16
N ASN A 13 20.28 -21.04 19.57
CA ASN A 13 19.77 -19.72 19.21
C ASN A 13 18.94 -19.81 17.90
N LYS A 14 18.19 -18.75 17.56
CA LYS A 14 17.36 -18.70 16.36
C LYS A 14 18.18 -19.00 15.09
N ALA A 15 19.39 -18.44 14.99
CA ALA A 15 20.29 -18.66 13.86
C ALA A 15 20.63 -20.15 13.66
N THR A 16 20.88 -20.91 14.75
CA THR A 16 21.17 -22.35 14.67
C THR A 16 19.96 -23.15 14.18
N ARG A 17 18.75 -22.75 14.54
CA ARG A 17 17.50 -23.39 14.05
C ARG A 17 17.27 -23.07 12.58
N ASP A 18 17.42 -21.81 12.19
CA ASP A 18 17.29 -21.38 10.80
C ASP A 18 18.35 -22.06 9.91
N MET A 19 19.58 -22.22 10.39
CA MET A 19 20.61 -22.99 9.68
C MET A 19 20.19 -24.43 9.41
N LYS A 20 19.58 -25.11 10.39
CA LYS A 20 19.09 -26.49 10.22
C LYS A 20 17.92 -26.58 9.24
N GLU A 21 17.07 -25.56 9.20
CA GLU A 21 15.93 -25.48 8.28
C GLU A 21 16.38 -25.23 6.83
N ILE A 22 17.33 -24.31 6.64
CA ILE A 22 17.74 -23.82 5.32
C ILE A 22 18.78 -24.73 4.65
N LYS A 23 19.72 -25.31 5.41
CA LYS A 23 20.80 -26.13 4.87
C LYS A 23 20.32 -27.24 3.92
N PRO A 24 19.24 -28.00 4.21
CA PRO A 24 18.73 -29.02 3.30
C PRO A 24 18.35 -28.48 1.91
N TRP A 25 17.91 -27.23 1.83
CA TRP A 25 17.60 -26.59 0.55
C TRP A 25 18.86 -26.34 -0.28
N VAL A 26 19.92 -25.86 0.35
CA VAL A 26 21.23 -25.69 -0.31
C VAL A 26 21.76 -27.03 -0.81
N ASP A 27 21.64 -28.09 0.00
CA ASP A 27 22.05 -29.42 -0.39
C ASP A 27 21.25 -29.95 -1.61
N LYS A 28 19.92 -29.68 -1.67
CA LYS A 28 19.09 -29.99 -2.84
C LYS A 28 19.51 -29.20 -4.09
N ILE A 29 19.80 -27.91 -3.95
CA ILE A 29 20.28 -27.06 -5.07
C ILE A 29 21.59 -27.66 -5.63
N LYS A 30 22.53 -28.00 -4.76
CA LYS A 30 23.81 -28.60 -5.15
C LYS A 30 23.64 -29.97 -5.81
N ALA A 31 22.65 -30.75 -5.39
CA ALA A 31 22.35 -32.06 -5.98
C ALA A 31 21.82 -31.95 -7.41
N VAL A 32 20.99 -30.94 -7.74
CA VAL A 32 20.45 -30.77 -9.09
C VAL A 32 21.37 -29.98 -10.01
N TYR A 33 22.29 -29.19 -9.46
CA TYR A 33 23.19 -28.30 -10.23
C TYR A 33 23.99 -29.01 -11.33
N PRO A 34 24.59 -30.20 -11.14
CA PRO A 34 25.35 -30.88 -12.19
C PRO A 34 24.53 -31.22 -13.43
N GLU A 35 23.23 -31.51 -13.29
CA GLU A 35 22.35 -31.78 -14.42
C GLU A 35 21.99 -30.49 -15.17
N ILE A 36 21.77 -29.41 -14.46
CA ILE A 36 21.52 -28.07 -15.05
C ILE A 36 22.78 -27.60 -15.81
N ALA A 37 23.96 -27.81 -15.29
CA ALA A 37 25.22 -27.38 -15.90
C ALA A 37 25.54 -28.10 -17.23
N LYS A 38 24.95 -29.27 -17.49
CA LYS A 38 25.11 -30.02 -18.74
C LYS A 38 24.23 -29.51 -19.88
N LEU A 39 23.18 -28.75 -19.59
CA LEU A 39 22.24 -28.25 -20.58
C LEU A 39 22.91 -27.29 -21.55
N SER A 40 22.54 -27.31 -22.81
CA SER A 40 22.86 -26.25 -23.76
C SER A 40 22.21 -24.92 -23.34
N ASN A 41 22.58 -23.81 -23.95
CA ASN A 41 21.97 -22.51 -23.65
C ASN A 41 20.46 -22.49 -23.92
N ASP A 42 20.03 -23.10 -25.03
CA ASP A 42 18.61 -23.20 -25.39
C ASP A 42 17.85 -24.12 -24.44
N GLU A 43 18.41 -25.27 -24.05
CA GLU A 43 17.80 -26.16 -23.06
C GLU A 43 17.69 -25.52 -21.68
N LEU A 44 18.68 -24.72 -21.28
CA LEU A 44 18.63 -23.97 -20.00
C LEU A 44 17.47 -22.97 -20.00
N ARG A 45 17.26 -22.25 -21.10
CA ARG A 45 16.10 -21.34 -21.27
C ARG A 45 14.77 -22.10 -21.31
N ALA A 46 14.73 -23.23 -22.05
CA ALA A 46 13.55 -24.09 -22.08
C ALA A 46 13.18 -24.63 -20.69
N LYS A 47 14.16 -24.93 -19.85
CA LYS A 47 13.93 -25.35 -18.46
C LYS A 47 13.22 -24.27 -17.65
N THR A 48 13.53 -23.01 -17.85
CA THR A 48 12.79 -21.91 -17.21
C THR A 48 11.34 -21.88 -17.64
N VAL A 49 11.05 -22.10 -18.93
CA VAL A 49 9.67 -22.16 -19.45
C VAL A 49 8.91 -23.34 -18.82
N GLU A 50 9.58 -24.49 -18.66
CA GLU A 50 9.01 -25.67 -17.99
C GLU A 50 8.63 -25.35 -16.52
N LEU A 51 9.51 -24.65 -15.78
CA LEU A 51 9.22 -24.26 -14.40
C LEU A 51 8.06 -23.26 -14.31
N LYS A 52 8.02 -22.26 -15.21
CA LYS A 52 6.88 -21.30 -15.30
C LYS A 52 5.57 -22.07 -15.52
N LYS A 53 5.58 -23.03 -16.45
CA LYS A 53 4.40 -23.85 -16.74
C LYS A 53 3.98 -24.69 -15.53
N TYR A 54 4.91 -25.34 -14.84
CA TYR A 54 4.62 -26.13 -13.65
C TYR A 54 3.90 -25.28 -12.58
N ILE A 55 4.40 -24.08 -12.31
CA ILE A 55 3.79 -23.14 -11.34
C ILE A 55 2.38 -22.76 -11.81
N SER A 56 2.22 -22.34 -13.06
CA SER A 56 0.93 -21.94 -13.62
C SER A 56 -0.10 -23.08 -13.59
N ASP A 57 0.30 -24.29 -13.98
CA ASP A 57 -0.58 -25.47 -14.00
C ASP A 57 -1.05 -25.86 -12.59
N SER A 58 -0.28 -25.56 -11.56
CA SER A 58 -0.61 -25.90 -10.16
C SER A 58 -1.92 -25.27 -9.65
N ALA A 59 -2.32 -24.12 -10.20
CA ALA A 59 -3.53 -23.39 -9.81
C ALA A 59 -4.46 -23.08 -11.00
N ALA A 60 -4.31 -23.78 -12.12
CA ALA A 60 -5.04 -23.50 -13.35
C ALA A 60 -6.57 -23.62 -13.19
N GLU A 61 -7.05 -24.56 -12.36
CA GLU A 61 -8.49 -24.74 -12.10
C GLU A 61 -9.09 -23.56 -11.32
N GLU A 62 -8.39 -23.07 -10.30
CA GLU A 62 -8.82 -21.92 -9.51
C GLU A 62 -8.79 -20.64 -10.33
N GLN A 63 -7.74 -20.44 -11.13
CA GLN A 63 -7.62 -19.31 -12.04
C GLN A 63 -8.80 -19.28 -13.04
N LYS A 64 -9.15 -20.41 -13.62
CA LYS A 64 -10.29 -20.53 -14.54
C LYS A 64 -11.60 -20.15 -13.84
N LYS A 65 -11.83 -20.65 -12.62
CA LYS A 65 -13.03 -20.29 -11.84
C LYS A 65 -13.10 -18.82 -11.52
N ILE A 66 -11.95 -18.19 -11.18
CA ILE A 66 -11.88 -16.75 -10.93
C ILE A 66 -12.28 -15.97 -12.18
N GLU A 67 -11.78 -16.33 -13.36
CA GLU A 67 -12.14 -15.66 -14.61
C GLU A 67 -13.63 -15.86 -14.97
N GLU A 68 -14.17 -17.06 -14.77
CA GLU A 68 -15.60 -17.33 -14.94
C GLU A 68 -16.45 -16.44 -14.00
N LEU A 69 -16.10 -16.34 -12.72
CA LEU A 69 -16.80 -15.49 -11.74
C LEU A 69 -16.70 -14.00 -12.10
N LYS A 70 -15.52 -13.51 -12.48
CA LYS A 70 -15.33 -12.13 -12.94
C LYS A 70 -16.21 -11.79 -14.13
N GLY A 71 -16.37 -12.71 -15.07
CA GLY A 71 -17.25 -12.55 -16.24
C GLY A 71 -18.75 -12.44 -15.89
N THR A 72 -19.16 -12.87 -14.70
CA THR A 72 -20.57 -12.77 -14.24
C THR A 72 -20.88 -11.49 -13.46
N ILE A 73 -19.86 -10.74 -12.99
CA ILE A 73 -20.07 -9.59 -12.10
C ILE A 73 -20.98 -8.53 -12.73
N GLU A 74 -20.76 -8.18 -13.99
CA GLU A 74 -21.53 -7.12 -14.67
C GLU A 74 -23.00 -7.48 -14.88
N THR A 75 -23.29 -8.78 -15.01
CA THR A 75 -24.64 -9.30 -15.25
C THR A 75 -25.39 -9.68 -13.97
N THR A 76 -24.73 -9.61 -12.81
CA THR A 76 -25.30 -9.98 -11.51
C THR A 76 -25.88 -8.74 -10.82
N GLU A 77 -27.03 -8.90 -10.15
CA GLU A 77 -27.65 -7.86 -9.34
C GLU A 77 -26.69 -7.39 -8.24
N LEU A 78 -26.76 -6.08 -7.91
CA LEU A 78 -25.83 -5.43 -6.95
C LEU A 78 -25.77 -6.14 -5.59
N GLU A 79 -26.93 -6.62 -5.09
CA GLU A 79 -27.04 -7.29 -3.81
C GLU A 79 -26.29 -8.64 -3.75
N ASP A 80 -26.16 -9.32 -4.88
CA ASP A 80 -25.52 -10.65 -4.98
C ASP A 80 -24.02 -10.56 -5.29
N ARG A 81 -23.50 -9.40 -5.72
CA ARG A 81 -22.09 -9.21 -6.09
C ARG A 81 -21.13 -9.43 -4.92
N GLU A 82 -21.52 -9.10 -3.70
CA GLU A 82 -20.70 -9.33 -2.51
C GLU A 82 -20.37 -10.82 -2.34
N GLY A 83 -21.34 -11.70 -2.61
CA GLY A 83 -21.12 -13.14 -2.58
C GLY A 83 -20.13 -13.63 -3.64
N ILE A 84 -20.12 -13.02 -4.83
CA ILE A 84 -19.14 -13.34 -5.90
C ILE A 84 -17.75 -12.87 -5.50
N PHE A 85 -17.61 -11.64 -4.99
CA PHE A 85 -16.32 -11.13 -4.53
C PHE A 85 -15.72 -11.99 -3.41
N ALA A 86 -16.53 -12.41 -2.44
CA ALA A 86 -16.07 -13.31 -1.38
C ALA A 86 -15.58 -14.68 -1.92
N GLN A 87 -16.21 -15.20 -2.98
CA GLN A 87 -15.75 -16.42 -3.62
C GLN A 87 -14.43 -16.21 -4.38
N ILE A 88 -14.29 -15.09 -5.09
CA ILE A 88 -13.06 -14.73 -5.79
C ILE A 88 -11.92 -14.61 -4.78
N ASP A 89 -12.10 -13.87 -3.69
CA ASP A 89 -11.09 -13.69 -2.64
C ASP A 89 -10.62 -15.03 -2.05
N LYS A 90 -11.56 -15.95 -1.82
CA LYS A 90 -11.24 -17.28 -1.34
C LYS A 90 -10.39 -18.07 -2.35
N LEU A 91 -10.79 -18.07 -3.63
CA LEU A 91 -10.05 -18.76 -4.70
C LEU A 91 -8.66 -18.12 -4.92
N GLU A 92 -8.56 -16.80 -4.88
CA GLU A 92 -7.27 -16.11 -4.99
C GLU A 92 -6.31 -16.52 -3.84
N LYS A 93 -6.83 -16.72 -2.63
CA LYS A 93 -6.05 -17.24 -1.52
C LYS A 93 -5.58 -18.68 -1.75
N GLU A 94 -6.45 -19.53 -2.28
CA GLU A 94 -6.09 -20.91 -2.67
C GLU A 94 -5.01 -20.92 -3.77
N VAL A 95 -5.09 -20.02 -4.75
CA VAL A 95 -4.06 -19.84 -5.79
C VAL A 95 -2.72 -19.48 -5.17
N LEU A 96 -2.68 -18.53 -4.22
CA LEU A 96 -1.45 -18.12 -3.54
C LEU A 96 -0.81 -19.30 -2.77
N GLU A 97 -1.60 -20.07 -2.04
CA GLU A 97 -1.12 -21.26 -1.31
C GLU A 97 -0.54 -22.33 -2.25
N LYS A 98 -1.17 -22.55 -3.40
CA LYS A 98 -0.68 -23.48 -4.42
C LYS A 98 0.61 -22.98 -5.09
N TYR A 99 0.68 -21.69 -5.39
CA TYR A 99 1.88 -21.09 -5.96
C TYR A 99 3.06 -21.15 -4.98
N GLU A 100 2.83 -20.87 -3.71
CA GLU A 100 3.87 -20.97 -2.68
C GLU A 100 4.46 -22.39 -2.61
N LYS A 101 3.60 -23.40 -2.63
CA LYS A 101 4.04 -24.79 -2.68
C LYS A 101 4.79 -25.12 -3.96
N ALA A 102 4.29 -24.70 -5.12
CA ALA A 102 4.94 -24.94 -6.40
C ALA A 102 6.30 -24.25 -6.50
N LEU A 103 6.43 -23.03 -5.94
CA LEU A 103 7.70 -22.31 -5.84
C LEU A 103 8.72 -23.09 -4.99
N ASP A 104 8.29 -23.66 -3.87
CA ASP A 104 9.14 -24.52 -3.05
C ASP A 104 9.60 -25.77 -3.81
N ASP A 105 8.70 -26.40 -4.56
CA ASP A 105 9.03 -27.60 -5.35
C ASP A 105 10.10 -27.31 -6.42
N VAL A 106 10.03 -26.13 -7.09
CA VAL A 106 10.95 -25.78 -8.18
C VAL A 106 12.18 -24.98 -7.71
N LEU A 107 12.21 -24.50 -6.48
CA LEU A 107 13.30 -23.67 -5.93
C LEU A 107 14.71 -24.24 -6.21
N PRO A 108 14.98 -25.54 -5.97
CA PRO A 108 16.32 -26.08 -6.22
C PRO A 108 16.76 -25.95 -7.68
N GLN A 109 15.85 -26.19 -8.63
CA GLN A 109 16.15 -26.06 -10.05
C GLN A 109 16.28 -24.59 -10.47
N ALA A 110 15.39 -23.72 -10.01
CA ALA A 110 15.42 -22.30 -10.32
C ALA A 110 16.74 -21.64 -9.85
N PHE A 111 17.17 -21.91 -8.62
CA PHE A 111 18.44 -21.41 -8.09
C PHE A 111 19.65 -21.97 -8.83
N ALA A 112 19.61 -23.24 -9.20
CA ALA A 112 20.65 -23.86 -10.02
C ALA A 112 20.74 -23.21 -11.42
N ILE A 113 19.61 -22.88 -12.05
CA ILE A 113 19.54 -22.18 -13.34
C ILE A 113 20.19 -20.80 -13.21
N VAL A 114 19.81 -19.98 -12.24
CA VAL A 114 20.41 -18.65 -12.04
C VAL A 114 21.91 -18.72 -11.80
N LYS A 115 22.34 -19.64 -10.93
CA LYS A 115 23.77 -19.88 -10.67
C LYS A 115 24.53 -20.27 -11.93
N ASP A 116 23.97 -21.15 -12.75
CA ASP A 116 24.61 -21.63 -13.97
C ASP A 116 24.62 -20.56 -15.07
N THR A 117 23.56 -19.76 -15.18
CA THR A 117 23.52 -18.60 -16.08
C THR A 117 24.59 -17.59 -15.71
N ALA A 118 24.74 -17.26 -14.43
CA ALA A 118 25.80 -16.40 -13.93
C ALA A 118 27.19 -16.94 -14.26
N ARG A 119 27.42 -18.26 -14.10
CA ARG A 119 28.68 -18.92 -14.48
C ARG A 119 28.92 -18.80 -15.99
N ARG A 120 27.93 -19.08 -16.82
CA ARG A 120 28.06 -19.01 -18.28
C ARG A 120 28.47 -17.62 -18.74
N PHE A 121 27.83 -16.57 -18.23
CA PHE A 121 28.23 -15.20 -18.50
C PHE A 121 29.64 -14.87 -18.00
N SER A 122 30.08 -15.44 -16.86
CA SER A 122 31.44 -15.19 -16.35
C SER A 122 32.54 -15.90 -17.14
N GLU A 123 32.22 -17.05 -17.74
CA GLU A 123 33.22 -17.88 -18.45
C GLU A 123 33.25 -17.63 -19.96
N ASN A 124 32.21 -17.01 -20.53
CA ASN A 124 32.09 -16.81 -21.98
C ASN A 124 31.81 -15.36 -22.33
N PRO A 125 32.55 -14.75 -23.28
CA PRO A 125 32.26 -13.40 -23.72
C PRO A 125 30.90 -13.27 -24.41
N GLU A 126 30.39 -14.34 -24.98
CA GLU A 126 29.14 -14.39 -25.71
C GLU A 126 28.40 -15.71 -25.44
N LEU A 127 27.09 -15.63 -25.27
CA LEU A 127 26.18 -16.77 -25.21
C LEU A 127 25.27 -16.76 -26.44
N VAL A 128 25.31 -17.82 -27.22
CA VAL A 128 24.49 -17.96 -28.43
C VAL A 128 23.28 -18.83 -28.13
N VAL A 129 22.09 -18.34 -28.50
CA VAL A 129 20.80 -19.02 -28.36
C VAL A 129 19.95 -18.84 -29.60
N THR A 130 18.91 -19.66 -29.75
CA THR A 130 17.86 -19.43 -30.73
C THR A 130 17.08 -18.17 -30.35
N ALA A 131 16.95 -17.23 -31.31
CA ALA A 131 16.30 -15.95 -31.06
C ALA A 131 14.79 -16.13 -30.84
N THR A 132 14.31 -15.62 -29.72
CA THR A 132 12.86 -15.48 -29.43
C THR A 132 12.37 -14.09 -29.84
N ASP A 133 11.05 -13.89 -29.85
CA ASP A 133 10.48 -12.56 -30.09
C ASP A 133 10.93 -11.56 -29.03
N PHE A 134 11.08 -12.00 -27.78
CA PHE A 134 11.58 -11.18 -26.68
C PHE A 134 13.04 -10.72 -26.91
N ASP A 135 13.92 -11.59 -27.39
CA ASP A 135 15.29 -11.22 -27.76
C ASP A 135 15.31 -10.16 -28.88
N ARG A 136 14.44 -10.33 -29.88
CA ARG A 136 14.29 -9.36 -30.99
C ARG A 136 13.77 -8.02 -30.51
N GLU A 137 12.83 -8.02 -29.57
CA GLU A 137 12.30 -6.82 -28.96
C GLU A 137 13.37 -6.06 -28.17
N LEU A 138 14.16 -6.75 -27.34
CA LEU A 138 15.28 -6.15 -26.60
C LEU A 138 16.33 -5.54 -27.54
N ALA A 139 16.69 -6.25 -28.60
CA ALA A 139 17.63 -5.72 -29.60
C ALA A 139 17.05 -4.51 -30.34
N ALA A 140 15.76 -4.51 -30.68
CA ALA A 140 15.07 -3.39 -31.31
C ALA A 140 14.99 -2.16 -30.39
N GLN A 141 14.92 -2.36 -29.07
CA GLN A 141 15.01 -1.30 -28.06
C GLN A 141 16.42 -0.74 -27.89
N GLY A 142 17.42 -1.28 -28.58
CA GLY A 142 18.80 -0.83 -28.52
C GLY A 142 19.54 -1.28 -27.26
N LYS A 143 19.15 -2.40 -26.66
CA LYS A 143 19.91 -2.98 -25.54
C LYS A 143 21.26 -3.48 -26.02
N ASP A 144 22.32 -3.07 -25.35
CA ASP A 144 23.72 -3.31 -25.73
C ASP A 144 24.21 -4.74 -25.46
N PHE A 145 23.50 -5.48 -24.61
CA PHE A 145 23.86 -6.85 -24.20
C PHE A 145 23.32 -7.95 -25.13
N VAL A 146 22.50 -7.63 -26.12
CA VAL A 146 21.93 -8.61 -27.05
C VAL A 146 21.87 -8.08 -28.48
N ARG A 147 22.30 -8.89 -29.43
CA ARG A 147 22.16 -8.62 -30.87
C ARG A 147 21.58 -9.83 -31.60
N ILE A 148 20.90 -9.58 -32.69
CA ILE A 148 20.27 -10.62 -33.53
C ILE A 148 21.08 -10.86 -34.79
N GLU A 149 21.41 -12.12 -35.05
CA GLU A 149 22.05 -12.58 -36.27
C GLU A 149 21.22 -13.73 -36.87
N GLY A 150 20.35 -13.41 -37.83
CA GLY A 150 19.44 -14.37 -38.46
C GLY A 150 18.43 -14.94 -37.47
N ASP A 151 18.53 -16.23 -37.21
CA ASP A 151 17.69 -16.97 -36.23
C ASP A 151 18.33 -17.07 -34.85
N LYS A 152 19.49 -16.43 -34.65
CA LYS A 152 20.24 -16.46 -33.38
C LYS A 152 20.19 -15.13 -32.66
N ALA A 153 20.12 -15.20 -31.32
CA ALA A 153 20.40 -14.10 -30.43
C ALA A 153 21.77 -14.34 -29.76
N ILE A 154 22.62 -13.34 -29.82
CA ILE A 154 23.96 -13.35 -29.22
C ILE A 154 23.95 -12.43 -28.03
N TRP A 155 24.06 -12.98 -26.84
CA TRP A 155 24.10 -12.29 -25.57
C TRP A 155 25.55 -12.06 -25.14
N GLN A 156 25.89 -10.80 -24.87
CA GLN A 156 27.25 -10.42 -24.45
C GLN A 156 27.37 -10.50 -22.94
N ASN A 157 28.58 -10.73 -22.42
CA ASN A 157 28.86 -10.76 -20.99
C ASN A 157 29.24 -9.38 -20.42
N HIS A 158 29.08 -8.32 -21.18
CA HIS A 158 29.32 -6.94 -20.75
C HIS A 158 28.21 -6.02 -21.27
N TRP A 159 27.90 -5.00 -20.50
CA TRP A 159 26.86 -4.01 -20.79
C TRP A 159 26.99 -2.78 -19.90
N ILE A 160 26.32 -1.70 -20.27
CA ILE A 160 26.32 -0.47 -19.49
C ILE A 160 25.35 -0.61 -18.31
N ALA A 161 25.86 -0.38 -17.09
CA ALA A 161 25.06 -0.31 -15.88
C ALA A 161 25.51 0.88 -15.01
N GLY A 162 24.56 1.74 -14.63
CA GLY A 162 24.87 2.97 -13.90
C GLY A 162 25.86 3.88 -14.64
N GLY A 163 25.86 3.86 -15.98
CA GLY A 163 26.76 4.64 -16.84
C GLY A 163 28.17 4.08 -16.99
N ASN A 164 28.46 2.89 -16.45
CA ASN A 164 29.77 2.23 -16.57
C ASN A 164 29.64 0.93 -17.37
N ASP A 165 30.69 0.62 -18.16
CA ASP A 165 30.82 -0.67 -18.83
C ASP A 165 31.15 -1.75 -17.79
N MET A 166 30.25 -2.68 -17.60
CA MET A 166 30.33 -3.75 -16.58
C MET A 166 30.50 -5.09 -17.26
N VAL A 167 31.63 -5.75 -16.98
CA VAL A 167 31.85 -7.14 -17.39
C VAL A 167 31.36 -8.08 -16.31
N TRP A 168 30.49 -9.04 -16.66
CA TRP A 168 29.99 -10.02 -15.70
C TRP A 168 31.07 -11.02 -15.32
N SER A 169 31.38 -11.08 -14.02
CA SER A 169 32.40 -12.00 -13.46
C SER A 169 31.95 -12.73 -12.20
N MET A 170 30.66 -12.60 -11.84
CA MET A 170 30.14 -13.11 -10.58
C MET A 170 29.50 -14.49 -10.74
N VAL A 171 29.76 -15.37 -9.77
CA VAL A 171 29.09 -16.68 -9.63
C VAL A 171 28.70 -16.88 -8.17
N HIS A 172 27.50 -17.38 -7.93
CA HIS A 172 26.98 -17.59 -6.57
C HIS A 172 27.78 -18.60 -5.77
N TYR A 173 28.17 -18.23 -4.56
CA TYR A 173 28.75 -19.15 -3.56
C TYR A 173 27.64 -19.85 -2.76
N ASP A 174 27.99 -20.96 -2.09
CA ASP A 174 27.02 -21.72 -1.28
C ASP A 174 26.35 -20.87 -0.19
N VAL A 175 27.09 -19.95 0.44
CA VAL A 175 26.54 -19.00 1.43
C VAL A 175 25.53 -18.03 0.81
N GLN A 176 25.70 -17.68 -0.46
CA GLN A 176 24.77 -16.84 -1.18
C GLN A 176 23.50 -17.60 -1.60
N LEU A 177 23.61 -18.90 -1.93
CA LEU A 177 22.45 -19.77 -2.10
C LEU A 177 21.64 -19.84 -0.80
N PHE A 178 22.33 -19.97 0.33
CA PHE A 178 21.69 -19.96 1.65
C PHE A 178 20.93 -18.66 1.88
N GLY A 179 21.54 -17.50 1.66
CA GLY A 179 20.92 -16.19 1.77
C GLY A 179 19.67 -16.04 0.87
N GLY A 180 19.75 -16.53 -0.36
CA GLY A 180 18.62 -16.53 -1.30
C GLY A 180 17.42 -17.32 -0.78
N VAL A 181 17.65 -18.50 -0.17
CA VAL A 181 16.57 -19.30 0.44
C VAL A 181 15.97 -18.58 1.65
N VAL A 182 16.79 -17.96 2.50
CA VAL A 182 16.34 -17.16 3.65
C VAL A 182 15.37 -16.07 3.20
N LEU A 183 15.74 -15.33 2.15
CA LEU A 183 14.92 -14.25 1.59
C LEU A 183 13.61 -14.78 0.96
N HIS A 184 13.67 -15.89 0.23
CA HIS A 184 12.46 -16.51 -0.32
C HIS A 184 11.49 -16.94 0.78
N LYS A 185 11.98 -17.40 1.91
CA LYS A 185 11.18 -17.79 3.08
C LYS A 185 10.66 -16.59 3.90
N GLY A 186 10.73 -15.38 3.37
CA GLY A 186 10.20 -14.17 4.02
C GLY A 186 10.96 -13.77 5.29
N LYS A 187 12.25 -14.14 5.39
CA LYS A 187 13.11 -13.83 6.53
C LYS A 187 14.10 -12.71 6.17
N ILE A 188 14.75 -12.15 7.17
CA ILE A 188 15.81 -11.17 7.01
C ILE A 188 17.15 -11.91 6.87
N ALA A 189 17.89 -11.62 5.79
CA ALA A 189 19.26 -12.08 5.58
C ALA A 189 20.23 -10.94 5.94
N GLU A 190 20.93 -11.05 7.06
CA GLU A 190 21.99 -10.13 7.44
C GLU A 190 23.28 -10.49 6.70
N MET A 191 23.77 -9.54 5.90
CA MET A 191 25.00 -9.70 5.11
C MET A 191 25.88 -8.46 5.26
N ALA A 192 27.17 -8.66 5.47
CA ALA A 192 28.12 -7.58 5.55
C ALA A 192 28.34 -6.90 4.18
N THR A 193 28.84 -5.67 4.22
CA THR A 193 29.22 -4.95 3.00
C THR A 193 30.26 -5.75 2.21
N GLY A 194 30.07 -5.89 0.90
CA GLY A 194 30.96 -6.64 0.02
C GLY A 194 30.67 -8.14 -0.10
N GLU A 195 29.72 -8.71 0.64
CA GLU A 195 29.34 -10.13 0.54
C GLU A 195 28.43 -10.46 -0.66
N GLY A 196 28.08 -9.44 -1.47
CA GLY A 196 27.33 -9.62 -2.71
C GLY A 196 25.82 -9.70 -2.51
N LYS A 197 25.25 -8.86 -1.66
CA LYS A 197 23.79 -8.75 -1.42
C LYS A 197 22.99 -8.69 -2.72
N THR A 198 23.40 -7.83 -3.67
CA THR A 198 22.72 -7.66 -4.96
C THR A 198 22.69 -8.96 -5.78
N LEU A 199 23.79 -9.76 -5.74
CA LEU A 199 23.84 -11.05 -6.40
C LEU A 199 22.95 -12.09 -5.71
N VAL A 200 22.89 -12.10 -4.38
CA VAL A 200 22.01 -12.99 -3.61
C VAL A 200 20.55 -12.73 -3.95
N ALA A 201 20.16 -11.46 -4.08
CA ALA A 201 18.81 -11.06 -4.42
C ALA A 201 18.32 -11.65 -5.75
N THR A 202 19.25 -11.94 -6.70
CA THR A 202 18.87 -12.51 -8.00
C THR A 202 18.15 -13.86 -7.89
N LEU A 203 18.48 -14.64 -6.88
CA LEU A 203 17.93 -15.99 -6.67
C LEU A 203 16.42 -15.96 -6.32
N PRO A 204 15.97 -15.32 -5.24
CA PRO A 204 14.56 -15.26 -4.90
C PRO A 204 13.76 -14.38 -5.86
N VAL A 205 14.37 -13.33 -6.45
CA VAL A 205 13.72 -12.49 -7.45
C VAL A 205 13.38 -13.31 -8.69
N PHE A 206 14.34 -14.07 -9.23
CA PHE A 206 14.08 -14.96 -10.37
C PHE A 206 12.98 -15.97 -10.06
N LEU A 207 13.09 -16.69 -8.95
CA LEU A 207 12.11 -17.70 -8.55
C LEU A 207 10.69 -17.14 -8.48
N ASN A 208 10.50 -16.04 -7.76
CA ASN A 208 9.16 -15.46 -7.57
C ASN A 208 8.63 -14.79 -8.83
N ALA A 209 9.49 -14.31 -9.74
CA ALA A 209 9.09 -13.78 -11.04
C ALA A 209 8.49 -14.85 -11.97
N LEU A 210 8.81 -16.14 -11.76
CA LEU A 210 8.23 -17.25 -12.55
C LEU A 210 6.72 -17.38 -12.38
N THR A 211 6.12 -16.81 -11.34
CA THR A 211 4.65 -16.76 -11.17
C THR A 211 3.96 -15.87 -12.20
N GLY A 212 4.67 -14.91 -12.81
CA GLY A 212 4.09 -13.85 -13.65
C GLY A 212 3.34 -12.76 -12.90
N ASN A 213 3.22 -12.85 -11.58
CA ASN A 213 2.49 -11.88 -10.74
C ASN A 213 3.29 -10.62 -10.40
N GLY A 214 4.56 -10.57 -10.74
CA GLY A 214 5.46 -9.45 -10.51
C GLY A 214 6.23 -9.52 -9.20
N VAL A 215 7.45 -9.01 -9.28
CA VAL A 215 8.38 -8.89 -8.15
C VAL A 215 8.84 -7.45 -8.05
N HIS A 216 8.74 -6.86 -6.86
CA HIS A 216 9.28 -5.54 -6.59
C HIS A 216 10.66 -5.65 -5.91
N VAL A 217 11.66 -4.99 -6.47
CA VAL A 217 12.99 -4.87 -5.87
C VAL A 217 13.13 -3.43 -5.36
N VAL A 218 13.06 -3.28 -4.05
CA VAL A 218 12.99 -1.99 -3.36
C VAL A 218 14.36 -1.60 -2.85
N THR A 219 14.83 -0.41 -3.22
CA THR A 219 16.10 0.17 -2.78
C THR A 219 15.91 1.52 -2.10
N VAL A 220 16.98 2.06 -1.49
CA VAL A 220 16.92 3.33 -0.74
C VAL A 220 17.08 4.58 -1.61
N ASN A 221 17.64 4.47 -2.82
CA ASN A 221 17.81 5.62 -3.70
C ASN A 221 17.72 5.24 -5.19
N ASP A 222 17.45 6.24 -6.03
CA ASP A 222 17.21 6.09 -7.47
C ASP A 222 18.46 5.68 -8.25
N TYR A 223 19.66 6.03 -7.78
CA TYR A 223 20.90 5.57 -8.42
C TYR A 223 21.04 4.05 -8.30
N LEU A 224 20.82 3.50 -7.10
CA LEU A 224 20.90 2.05 -6.88
C LEU A 224 19.81 1.31 -7.66
N SER A 225 18.57 1.80 -7.66
CA SER A 225 17.49 1.14 -8.40
C SER A 225 17.75 1.07 -9.89
N LYS A 226 18.23 2.16 -10.49
CA LYS A 226 18.63 2.23 -11.90
C LYS A 226 19.83 1.34 -12.21
N ARG A 227 20.90 1.47 -11.42
CA ARG A 227 22.13 0.67 -11.58
C ARG A 227 21.85 -0.83 -11.46
N ASP A 228 21.14 -1.26 -10.43
CA ASP A 228 20.93 -2.68 -10.15
C ASP A 228 19.94 -3.31 -11.14
N SER A 229 18.95 -2.55 -11.63
CA SER A 229 18.08 -2.98 -12.72
C SER A 229 18.84 -3.21 -14.03
N GLU A 230 19.84 -2.37 -14.30
CA GLU A 230 20.70 -2.49 -15.49
C GLU A 230 21.74 -3.60 -15.32
N TRP A 231 22.32 -3.74 -14.14
CA TRP A 231 23.38 -4.70 -13.87
C TRP A 231 22.87 -6.13 -13.79
N MET A 232 21.80 -6.38 -13.02
CA MET A 232 21.21 -7.71 -12.84
C MET A 232 20.17 -8.07 -13.91
N GLY A 233 19.62 -7.06 -14.58
CA GLY A 233 18.56 -7.22 -15.57
C GLY A 233 18.84 -8.26 -16.66
N PRO A 234 20.00 -8.22 -17.33
CA PRO A 234 20.34 -9.16 -18.39
C PRO A 234 20.32 -10.63 -17.93
N LEU A 235 20.63 -10.92 -16.66
CA LEU A 235 20.56 -12.27 -16.11
C LEU A 235 19.12 -12.83 -16.15
N TYR A 236 18.14 -12.00 -15.85
CA TYR A 236 16.71 -12.38 -15.88
C TYR A 236 16.18 -12.39 -17.31
N GLN A 237 16.54 -11.37 -18.09
CA GLN A 237 16.08 -11.19 -19.46
C GLN A 237 16.57 -12.30 -20.38
N PHE A 238 17.74 -12.87 -20.12
CA PHE A 238 18.22 -14.08 -20.80
C PHE A 238 17.23 -15.24 -20.74
N HIS A 239 16.43 -15.31 -19.68
CA HIS A 239 15.37 -16.30 -19.48
C HIS A 239 13.96 -15.84 -19.92
N GLY A 240 13.88 -14.72 -20.64
CA GLY A 240 12.61 -14.18 -21.11
C GLY A 240 11.77 -13.50 -20.01
N LEU A 241 12.39 -13.06 -18.91
CA LEU A 241 11.72 -12.28 -17.87
C LEU A 241 11.92 -10.78 -18.15
N SER A 242 10.83 -10.03 -18.19
CA SER A 242 10.88 -8.58 -18.39
C SER A 242 11.34 -7.85 -17.12
N VAL A 243 12.18 -6.83 -17.31
CA VAL A 243 12.75 -6.01 -16.22
C VAL A 243 12.59 -4.54 -16.56
N ASP A 244 12.08 -3.77 -15.60
CA ASP A 244 12.03 -2.31 -15.73
C ASP A 244 12.29 -1.64 -14.36
N CYS A 245 12.47 -0.31 -14.40
CA CYS A 245 12.74 0.49 -13.21
C CYS A 245 11.82 1.72 -13.22
N ILE A 246 10.97 1.84 -12.19
CA ILE A 246 10.00 2.94 -12.10
C ILE A 246 10.67 4.31 -11.98
N ASP A 247 11.86 4.40 -11.38
CA ASP A 247 12.61 5.65 -11.24
C ASP A 247 13.12 6.22 -12.59
N LYS A 248 12.97 5.47 -13.69
CA LYS A 248 13.26 5.93 -15.07
C LYS A 248 12.05 6.60 -15.74
N HIS A 249 10.87 6.49 -15.16
CA HIS A 249 9.61 6.91 -15.77
C HIS A 249 8.90 7.96 -14.93
N GLN A 250 8.23 8.90 -15.61
CA GLN A 250 7.44 9.93 -14.92
C GLN A 250 6.23 9.32 -14.20
N PRO A 251 5.88 9.83 -13.01
CA PRO A 251 4.67 9.43 -12.30
C PRO A 251 3.41 9.51 -13.18
N ASN A 252 2.46 8.61 -12.96
CA ASN A 252 1.17 8.52 -13.69
C ASN A 252 1.29 8.35 -15.22
N SER A 253 2.49 8.04 -15.75
CA SER A 253 2.69 7.82 -17.18
C SER A 253 2.37 6.39 -17.60
N ASP A 254 2.05 6.19 -18.88
CA ASP A 254 1.89 4.85 -19.46
C ASP A 254 3.18 4.03 -19.40
N ALA A 255 4.34 4.69 -19.47
CA ALA A 255 5.63 4.03 -19.32
C ALA A 255 5.78 3.48 -17.89
N ARG A 256 5.37 4.25 -16.86
CA ARG A 256 5.40 3.81 -15.46
C ARG A 256 4.43 2.64 -15.22
N ARG A 257 3.24 2.69 -15.82
CA ARG A 257 2.27 1.59 -15.78
C ARG A 257 2.85 0.32 -16.41
N ARG A 258 3.50 0.43 -17.58
CA ARG A 258 4.19 -0.72 -18.19
C ARG A 258 5.32 -1.27 -17.33
N ALA A 259 6.06 -0.41 -16.63
CA ALA A 259 7.11 -0.84 -15.71
C ALA A 259 6.56 -1.72 -14.57
N TYR A 260 5.38 -1.40 -14.04
CA TYR A 260 4.71 -2.26 -13.04
C TYR A 260 4.18 -3.58 -13.64
N MET A 261 3.96 -3.65 -14.95
CA MET A 261 3.55 -4.90 -15.62
C MET A 261 4.74 -5.82 -15.93
N ALA A 262 5.99 -5.35 -15.78
CA ALA A 262 7.17 -6.20 -15.93
C ALA A 262 7.18 -7.34 -14.90
N ASP A 263 7.84 -8.45 -15.22
CA ASP A 263 8.02 -9.57 -14.30
C ASP A 263 8.82 -9.13 -13.06
N ILE A 264 9.77 -8.20 -13.23
CA ILE A 264 10.62 -7.65 -12.17
C ILE A 264 10.66 -6.13 -12.31
N THR A 265 10.22 -5.44 -11.26
CA THR A 265 10.16 -3.98 -11.20
C THR A 265 11.08 -3.46 -10.09
N PHE A 266 12.11 -2.71 -10.49
CA PHE A 266 13.00 -2.00 -9.56
C PHE A 266 12.44 -0.62 -9.23
N GLY A 267 12.74 -0.13 -8.03
CA GLY A 267 12.37 1.23 -7.64
C GLY A 267 12.80 1.58 -6.23
N THR A 268 12.73 2.87 -5.92
CA THR A 268 12.95 3.34 -4.57
C THR A 268 11.71 3.12 -3.69
N ASN A 269 11.92 2.93 -2.40
CA ASN A 269 10.86 2.78 -1.39
C ASN A 269 9.84 3.93 -1.47
N ASN A 270 10.34 5.17 -1.62
CA ASN A 270 9.48 6.36 -1.69
C ASN A 270 8.60 6.36 -2.94
N GLU A 271 9.16 6.02 -4.11
CA GLU A 271 8.40 6.01 -5.37
C GLU A 271 7.33 4.92 -5.40
N PHE A 272 7.63 3.71 -4.89
CA PHE A 272 6.59 2.69 -4.68
C PHE A 272 5.48 3.18 -3.76
N GLY A 273 5.85 3.84 -2.66
CA GLY A 273 4.89 4.39 -1.71
C GLY A 273 4.08 5.55 -2.29
N PHE A 274 4.70 6.46 -3.03
CA PHE A 274 3.99 7.55 -3.70
C PHE A 274 3.03 7.05 -4.78
N ASP A 275 3.42 6.03 -5.55
CA ASP A 275 2.50 5.44 -6.54
C ASP A 275 1.31 4.76 -5.84
N TYR A 276 1.55 4.05 -4.74
CA TYR A 276 0.47 3.46 -3.94
C TYR A 276 -0.50 4.53 -3.42
N LEU A 277 0.01 5.66 -2.92
CA LEU A 277 -0.85 6.75 -2.46
C LEU A 277 -1.62 7.40 -3.62
N ARG A 278 -0.98 7.59 -4.79
CA ARG A 278 -1.66 8.11 -6.00
C ARG A 278 -2.76 7.18 -6.48
N ASP A 279 -2.51 5.87 -6.48
CA ASP A 279 -3.50 4.86 -6.85
C ASP A 279 -4.71 4.86 -5.90
N ASN A 280 -4.50 5.09 -4.60
CA ASN A 280 -5.60 5.23 -3.64
C ASN A 280 -6.43 6.53 -3.83
N MET A 281 -5.91 7.50 -4.59
CA MET A 281 -6.62 8.73 -4.95
C MET A 281 -7.27 8.66 -6.35
N ALA A 282 -7.04 7.57 -7.09
CA ALA A 282 -7.55 7.39 -8.43
C ALA A 282 -9.09 7.27 -8.41
N VAL A 283 -9.75 7.97 -9.33
CA VAL A 283 -11.22 7.93 -9.49
C VAL A 283 -11.67 6.87 -10.50
N SER A 284 -10.75 6.32 -11.28
CA SER A 284 -11.02 5.29 -12.28
C SER A 284 -9.96 4.18 -12.22
N PRO A 285 -10.34 2.90 -12.41
CA PRO A 285 -9.38 1.80 -12.50
C PRO A 285 -8.32 1.99 -13.60
N LYS A 286 -8.63 2.78 -14.64
CA LYS A 286 -7.70 3.09 -15.74
C LYS A 286 -6.55 3.99 -15.31
N ASP A 287 -6.71 4.72 -14.22
CA ASP A 287 -5.70 5.64 -13.69
C ASP A 287 -4.70 4.94 -12.78
N LEU A 288 -4.99 3.70 -12.36
CA LEU A 288 -4.09 2.90 -11.54
C LEU A 288 -2.81 2.56 -12.31
N VAL A 289 -1.67 2.71 -11.66
CA VAL A 289 -0.36 2.35 -12.23
C VAL A 289 0.15 1.03 -11.69
N GLN A 290 -0.11 0.71 -10.42
CA GLN A 290 0.30 -0.54 -9.80
C GLN A 290 -0.70 -1.65 -10.09
N ARG A 291 -0.21 -2.87 -10.16
CA ARG A 291 -1.03 -4.10 -10.11
C ARG A 291 -1.02 -4.67 -8.69
N LYS A 292 -1.78 -5.74 -8.46
CA LYS A 292 -1.78 -6.46 -7.19
C LYS A 292 -0.36 -6.85 -6.76
N HIS A 293 -0.03 -6.60 -5.50
CA HIS A 293 1.27 -6.94 -4.95
C HIS A 293 1.41 -8.46 -4.77
N ASN A 294 2.59 -9.00 -5.10
CA ASN A 294 2.88 -10.42 -4.99
C ASN A 294 4.09 -10.68 -4.10
N TYR A 295 5.29 -10.29 -4.53
CA TYR A 295 6.53 -10.47 -3.78
C TYR A 295 7.37 -9.20 -3.82
N ALA A 296 7.96 -8.84 -2.70
CA ALA A 296 8.91 -7.75 -2.62
C ALA A 296 10.18 -8.18 -1.88
N ILE A 297 11.33 -7.75 -2.38
CA ILE A 297 12.59 -7.78 -1.68
C ILE A 297 13.00 -6.35 -1.34
N VAL A 298 13.35 -6.10 -0.09
CA VAL A 298 13.73 -4.77 0.39
C VAL A 298 15.20 -4.79 0.78
N ASP A 299 16.01 -4.03 0.04
CA ASP A 299 17.42 -3.82 0.38
C ASP A 299 17.55 -2.71 1.41
N GLU A 300 18.60 -2.78 2.26
CA GLU A 300 18.82 -1.84 3.37
C GLU A 300 17.56 -1.68 4.26
N VAL A 301 17.00 -2.82 4.67
CA VAL A 301 15.70 -2.90 5.37
C VAL A 301 15.68 -2.11 6.69
N ASP A 302 16.80 -1.97 7.38
CA ASP A 302 17.00 -1.14 8.55
C ASP A 302 16.79 0.35 8.23
N SER A 303 17.36 0.85 7.14
CA SER A 303 17.11 2.22 6.68
C SER A 303 15.65 2.42 6.29
N VAL A 304 15.09 1.53 5.47
CA VAL A 304 13.71 1.67 4.91
C VAL A 304 12.64 1.53 5.99
N LEU A 305 12.73 0.52 6.86
CA LEU A 305 11.65 0.16 7.78
C LEU A 305 11.87 0.62 9.23
N ILE A 306 13.05 1.11 9.56
CA ILE A 306 13.38 1.58 10.92
C ILE A 306 13.74 3.07 10.92
N ASP A 307 14.79 3.48 10.19
CA ASP A 307 15.27 4.86 10.23
C ASP A 307 14.28 5.82 9.56
N ASP A 308 13.79 5.48 8.38
CA ASP A 308 12.83 6.28 7.60
C ASP A 308 11.37 6.04 8.00
N ALA A 309 11.09 5.08 8.88
CA ALA A 309 9.72 4.69 9.24
C ALA A 309 8.87 5.82 9.84
N ARG A 310 9.51 6.86 10.38
CA ARG A 310 8.86 8.03 10.96
C ARG A 310 8.66 9.18 9.96
N THR A 311 9.26 9.08 8.78
CA THR A 311 9.13 10.10 7.74
C THR A 311 7.87 9.79 6.92
N PRO A 312 6.78 10.59 7.05
CA PRO A 312 5.57 10.32 6.30
C PRO A 312 5.80 10.63 4.82
N LEU A 313 5.25 9.79 3.95
CA LEU A 313 5.11 10.11 2.53
C LEU A 313 3.92 11.05 2.37
N ILE A 314 4.17 12.31 2.02
CA ILE A 314 3.12 13.31 1.85
C ILE A 314 3.02 13.65 0.37
N ILE A 315 1.85 13.38 -0.22
CA ILE A 315 1.49 13.93 -1.52
C ILE A 315 0.85 15.29 -1.25
N SER A 316 1.62 16.37 -1.41
CA SER A 316 1.09 17.72 -1.47
C SER A 316 1.32 18.27 -2.88
N GLY A 317 0.23 18.55 -3.59
CA GLY A 317 0.28 19.38 -4.79
C GLY A 317 -0.18 20.79 -4.44
N PRO A 318 0.24 21.82 -5.17
CA PRO A 318 -0.50 23.06 -5.11
C PRO A 318 -1.93 22.73 -5.50
N VAL A 319 -2.85 22.86 -4.56
CA VAL A 319 -4.27 22.92 -4.91
C VAL A 319 -4.36 24.01 -5.95
N PRO A 320 -4.89 23.76 -7.18
CA PRO A 320 -5.20 24.86 -8.07
C PRO A 320 -5.94 25.86 -7.20
N LYS A 321 -5.48 27.11 -7.16
CA LYS A 321 -6.25 28.17 -6.53
C LYS A 321 -7.58 28.17 -7.28
N GLY A 322 -8.56 27.44 -6.76
CA GLY A 322 -9.94 27.62 -7.14
C GLY A 322 -10.20 29.08 -6.88
N GLU A 323 -10.63 29.76 -7.91
CA GLU A 323 -11.16 31.09 -7.76
C GLU A 323 -12.22 30.99 -6.67
N ASP A 324 -12.03 31.70 -5.56
CA ASP A 324 -12.87 31.71 -4.37
C ASP A 324 -12.75 30.50 -3.42
N GLN A 325 -11.68 30.49 -2.65
CA GLN A 325 -11.68 29.68 -1.42
C GLN A 325 -12.79 30.22 -0.50
N LEU A 326 -13.83 29.41 -0.27
CA LEU A 326 -14.98 29.75 0.59
C LEU A 326 -14.57 29.96 2.07
N PHE A 327 -13.30 29.87 2.39
CA PHE A 327 -12.81 29.99 3.77
C PHE A 327 -13.22 31.29 4.45
N GLU A 328 -13.04 32.44 3.78
CA GLU A 328 -13.43 33.72 4.34
C GLU A 328 -14.93 33.88 4.52
N GLN A 329 -15.71 33.31 3.60
CA GLN A 329 -17.17 33.37 3.65
C GLN A 329 -17.75 32.44 4.72
N LEU A 330 -17.17 31.25 4.91
CA LEU A 330 -17.66 30.24 5.86
C LEU A 330 -17.06 30.38 7.26
N ARG A 331 -15.97 31.10 7.39
CA ARG A 331 -15.29 31.33 8.68
C ARG A 331 -16.22 31.81 9.80
N PRO A 332 -17.10 32.82 9.60
CA PRO A 332 -18.00 33.28 10.68
C PRO A 332 -18.97 32.19 11.15
N LEU A 333 -19.37 31.27 10.26
CA LEU A 333 -20.24 30.13 10.61
C LEU A 333 -19.49 29.14 11.49
N VAL A 334 -18.24 28.86 11.14
CA VAL A 334 -17.38 27.94 11.91
C VAL A 334 -17.01 28.52 13.28
N GLU A 335 -16.71 29.81 13.35
CA GLU A 335 -16.47 30.50 14.64
C GLU A 335 -17.71 30.39 15.56
N ARG A 336 -18.91 30.56 15.01
CA ARG A 336 -20.16 30.40 15.76
C ARG A 336 -20.36 28.94 16.24
N LEU A 337 -20.08 27.94 15.39
CA LEU A 337 -20.10 26.54 15.76
C LEU A 337 -19.13 26.23 16.89
N PHE A 338 -17.88 26.66 16.73
CA PHE A 338 -16.82 26.42 17.70
C PHE A 338 -17.15 27.02 19.06
N GLU A 339 -17.62 28.27 19.12
CA GLU A 339 -18.02 28.91 20.37
C GLU A 339 -19.23 28.24 21.03
N ALA A 340 -20.22 27.79 20.24
CA ALA A 340 -21.34 27.01 20.76
C ALA A 340 -20.89 25.67 21.35
N GLN A 341 -20.01 24.95 20.63
CA GLN A 341 -19.43 23.68 21.09
C GLN A 341 -18.61 23.86 22.37
N LYS A 342 -17.79 24.90 22.44
CA LYS A 342 -16.96 25.21 23.60
C LYS A 342 -17.79 25.46 24.86
N LYS A 343 -18.90 26.21 24.74
CA LYS A 343 -19.86 26.40 25.84
C LYS A 343 -20.47 25.08 26.28
N LEU A 344 -20.91 24.27 25.33
CA LEU A 344 -21.53 22.97 25.58
C LEU A 344 -20.54 22.00 26.24
N ALA A 345 -19.33 21.89 25.73
CA ALA A 345 -18.25 21.07 26.29
C ALA A 345 -17.92 21.48 27.74
N THR A 346 -17.87 22.79 28.01
CA THR A 346 -17.62 23.32 29.35
C THR A 346 -18.77 22.95 30.31
N GLN A 347 -20.02 23.01 29.86
CA GLN A 347 -21.19 22.62 30.65
C GLN A 347 -21.13 21.12 30.96
N TYR A 348 -20.89 20.26 29.97
CA TYR A 348 -20.75 18.83 30.19
C TYR A 348 -19.60 18.49 31.15
N LEU A 349 -18.47 19.20 31.08
CA LEU A 349 -17.38 19.00 32.03
C LEU A 349 -17.78 19.39 33.47
N ALA A 350 -18.53 20.48 33.64
CA ALA A 350 -19.04 20.89 34.96
C ALA A 350 -20.03 19.87 35.51
N ASP A 351 -20.96 19.40 34.68
CA ASP A 351 -21.93 18.36 35.07
C ASP A 351 -21.22 17.05 35.42
N ALA A 352 -20.22 16.64 34.62
CA ALA A 352 -19.40 15.45 34.88
C ALA A 352 -18.73 15.53 36.26
N LYS A 353 -18.07 16.65 36.58
CA LYS A 353 -17.42 16.83 37.87
C LYS A 353 -18.39 16.75 39.05
N ARG A 354 -19.57 17.31 38.90
CA ARG A 354 -20.62 17.29 39.93
C ARG A 354 -21.21 15.89 40.10
N LEU A 355 -21.56 15.21 39.02
CA LEU A 355 -22.26 13.93 39.06
C LEU A 355 -21.33 12.76 39.40
N ILE A 356 -20.09 12.76 38.95
CA ILE A 356 -19.10 11.71 39.28
C ILE A 356 -18.77 11.75 40.80
N ALA A 357 -18.85 12.91 41.43
CA ALA A 357 -18.62 13.06 42.86
C ALA A 357 -19.82 12.63 43.74
N SER A 358 -20.96 12.26 43.14
CA SER A 358 -22.12 11.74 43.84
C SER A 358 -21.89 10.29 44.33
N ASP A 359 -22.55 9.92 45.43
CA ASP A 359 -22.55 8.55 45.94
C ASP A 359 -23.55 7.65 45.18
N ASP A 360 -24.43 8.24 44.35
CA ASP A 360 -25.42 7.49 43.56
C ASP A 360 -24.78 6.97 42.26
N LYS A 361 -24.92 5.67 42.05
CA LYS A 361 -24.35 4.99 40.88
C LYS A 361 -24.93 5.51 39.56
N LYS A 362 -26.21 5.87 39.53
CA LYS A 362 -26.85 6.42 38.34
C LYS A 362 -26.34 7.80 38.01
N ASP A 363 -26.12 8.65 38.98
CA ASP A 363 -25.50 9.95 38.83
C ASP A 363 -24.07 9.79 38.28
N GLN A 364 -23.30 8.83 38.79
CA GLN A 364 -21.94 8.56 38.29
C GLN A 364 -21.96 8.11 36.85
N GLU A 365 -22.87 7.25 36.42
CA GLU A 365 -23.03 6.81 35.02
C GLU A 365 -23.38 8.00 34.10
N GLU A 366 -24.33 8.86 34.52
CA GLU A 366 -24.62 10.11 33.79
C GLU A 366 -23.44 11.07 33.75
N GLY A 367 -22.68 11.14 34.84
CA GLY A 367 -21.46 11.95 34.92
C GLY A 367 -20.37 11.50 33.98
N PHE A 368 -20.14 10.19 33.84
CA PHE A 368 -19.18 9.65 32.87
C PHE A 368 -19.64 9.82 31.43
N LEU A 369 -20.95 9.77 31.16
CA LEU A 369 -21.48 10.10 29.83
C LEU A 369 -21.27 11.59 29.53
N ALA A 370 -21.51 12.49 30.48
CA ALA A 370 -21.23 13.91 30.30
C ALA A 370 -19.72 14.16 30.06
N LEU A 371 -18.84 13.44 30.77
CA LEU A 371 -17.40 13.50 30.56
C LEU A 371 -17.01 13.02 29.17
N PHE A 372 -17.59 11.90 28.70
CA PHE A 372 -17.36 11.37 27.37
C PHE A 372 -17.83 12.35 26.28
N ARG A 373 -18.99 12.99 26.45
CA ARG A 373 -19.47 14.06 25.56
C ARG A 373 -18.52 15.25 25.53
N SER A 374 -18.03 15.69 26.67
CA SER A 374 -17.04 16.78 26.73
C SER A 374 -15.75 16.43 25.99
N HIS A 375 -15.30 15.17 26.11
CA HIS A 375 -14.12 14.66 25.41
C HIS A 375 -14.33 14.57 23.89
N LYS A 376 -15.47 14.03 23.43
CA LYS A 376 -15.81 13.98 22.00
C LYS A 376 -16.04 15.37 21.39
N ALA A 377 -16.43 16.35 22.22
CA ALA A 377 -16.64 17.73 21.79
C ALA A 377 -15.33 18.50 21.57
N LEU A 378 -14.41 18.48 22.55
CA LEU A 378 -13.13 19.19 22.53
C LEU A 378 -12.08 18.44 23.36
N PRO A 379 -11.41 17.43 22.82
CA PRO A 379 -10.49 16.56 23.56
C PRO A 379 -9.26 17.31 24.12
N LYS A 380 -8.80 18.34 23.41
CA LYS A 380 -7.65 19.17 23.81
C LYS A 380 -7.96 20.27 24.81
N ASN A 381 -9.19 20.33 25.35
CA ASN A 381 -9.56 21.31 26.37
C ASN A 381 -8.73 21.11 27.65
N LYS A 382 -7.91 22.10 28.02
CA LYS A 382 -6.99 22.04 29.18
C LYS A 382 -7.68 21.69 30.51
N PRO A 383 -8.85 22.26 30.89
CA PRO A 383 -9.62 21.83 32.06
C PRO A 383 -10.07 20.37 32.02
N LEU A 384 -10.41 19.84 30.84
CA LEU A 384 -10.78 18.44 30.65
C LEU A 384 -9.56 17.52 30.84
N ILE A 385 -8.44 17.84 30.21
CA ILE A 385 -7.19 17.07 30.33
C ILE A 385 -6.75 17.00 31.80
N LYS A 386 -6.84 18.11 32.53
CA LYS A 386 -6.54 18.15 33.95
C LYS A 386 -7.45 17.22 34.74
N PHE A 387 -8.74 17.19 34.45
CA PHE A 387 -9.69 16.32 35.14
C PHE A 387 -9.48 14.84 34.79
N LEU A 388 -9.15 14.54 33.53
CA LEU A 388 -8.83 13.18 33.10
C LEU A 388 -7.55 12.61 33.74
N SER A 389 -6.66 13.47 34.24
CA SER A 389 -5.45 13.04 34.96
C SER A 389 -5.70 12.62 36.41
N GLU A 390 -6.90 12.87 36.95
CA GLU A 390 -7.28 12.42 38.28
C GLU A 390 -7.52 10.90 38.30
N GLN A 391 -7.22 10.27 39.45
CA GLN A 391 -7.26 8.82 39.59
C GLN A 391 -8.67 8.24 39.29
N GLY A 392 -8.75 7.27 38.36
CA GLY A 392 -9.97 6.57 38.01
C GLY A 392 -10.86 7.27 36.97
N ILE A 393 -10.70 8.58 36.76
CA ILE A 393 -11.58 9.37 35.88
C ILE A 393 -11.44 8.93 34.42
N LYS A 394 -10.20 8.84 33.92
CA LYS A 394 -9.95 8.39 32.55
C LYS A 394 -10.44 6.94 32.32
N ALA A 395 -10.22 6.05 33.29
CA ALA A 395 -10.68 4.66 33.18
C ALA A 395 -12.20 4.56 33.13
N GLY A 396 -12.93 5.37 33.92
CA GLY A 396 -14.39 5.44 33.89
C GLY A 396 -14.92 5.96 32.56
N MET A 397 -14.28 6.99 31.99
CA MET A 397 -14.64 7.51 30.66
C MET A 397 -14.44 6.46 29.55
N LEU A 398 -13.28 5.78 29.54
CA LEU A 398 -12.99 4.74 28.54
C LEU A 398 -13.99 3.57 28.63
N LYS A 399 -14.38 3.18 29.84
CA LYS A 399 -15.43 2.17 30.02
C LYS A 399 -16.80 2.63 29.45
N THR A 400 -17.11 3.92 29.58
CA THR A 400 -18.31 4.49 28.96
C THR A 400 -18.19 4.48 27.44
N GLU A 401 -17.03 4.85 26.88
CA GLU A 401 -16.77 4.75 25.44
C GLU A 401 -17.02 3.33 24.92
N GLU A 402 -16.50 2.29 25.59
CA GLU A 402 -16.71 0.89 25.22
C GLU A 402 -18.19 0.52 25.11
N ILE A 403 -19.03 0.98 26.05
CA ILE A 403 -20.48 0.71 26.03
C ILE A 403 -21.16 1.30 24.79
N TYR A 404 -20.74 2.50 24.35
CA TYR A 404 -21.30 3.13 23.16
C TYR A 404 -20.70 2.63 21.85
N MET A 405 -19.50 2.00 21.90
CA MET A 405 -18.87 1.33 20.75
C MET A 405 -19.42 -0.09 20.50
N GLU A 406 -20.15 -0.68 21.43
CA GLU A 406 -20.75 -2.00 21.24
C GLU A 406 -21.67 -2.05 20.01
N GLN A 407 -21.83 -3.25 19.42
CA GLN A 407 -22.69 -3.50 18.25
C GLN A 407 -22.40 -2.60 17.04
N ASN A 408 -21.11 -2.45 16.67
CA ASN A 408 -20.69 -1.59 15.57
C ASN A 408 -21.14 -0.12 15.71
N ASN A 409 -20.93 0.47 16.88
CA ASN A 409 -21.22 1.88 17.18
C ASN A 409 -22.71 2.27 17.07
N LYS A 410 -23.65 1.33 17.07
CA LYS A 410 -25.09 1.63 16.95
C LYS A 410 -25.60 2.63 18.00
N ARG A 411 -24.99 2.63 19.18
CA ARG A 411 -25.37 3.51 20.29
C ARG A 411 -24.58 4.82 20.33
N MET A 412 -23.54 4.97 19.50
CA MET A 412 -22.71 6.18 19.51
C MET A 412 -23.53 7.46 19.27
N PRO A 413 -24.53 7.51 18.36
CA PRO A 413 -25.38 8.68 18.19
C PRO A 413 -26.06 9.16 19.48
N GLU A 414 -26.46 8.25 20.38
CA GLU A 414 -27.06 8.64 21.67
C GLU A 414 -26.13 9.54 22.50
N ALA A 415 -24.82 9.32 22.40
CA ALA A 415 -23.81 10.12 23.08
C ALA A 415 -23.44 11.40 22.30
N THR A 416 -23.39 11.34 20.98
CA THR A 416 -22.80 12.38 20.14
C THR A 416 -23.82 13.36 19.51
N ASP A 417 -25.07 12.96 19.26
CA ASP A 417 -26.10 13.83 18.68
C ASP A 417 -26.35 15.14 19.44
N PRO A 418 -26.20 15.20 20.79
CA PRO A 418 -26.32 16.45 21.50
C PRO A 418 -25.23 17.47 21.21
N LEU A 419 -24.09 17.06 20.59
CA LEU A 419 -22.99 17.95 20.21
C LEU A 419 -23.29 18.67 18.89
N TYR A 420 -22.55 19.70 18.57
CA TYR A 420 -22.62 20.39 17.27
C TYR A 420 -21.70 19.74 16.23
N PHE A 421 -20.57 19.20 16.67
CA PHE A 421 -19.68 18.38 15.89
C PHE A 421 -18.93 17.40 16.80
N VAL A 422 -18.38 16.36 16.21
CA VAL A 422 -17.67 15.28 16.93
C VAL A 422 -16.24 15.21 16.42
N ILE A 423 -15.28 15.15 17.33
CA ILE A 423 -13.85 15.01 17.01
C ILE A 423 -13.45 13.56 17.25
N ASP A 424 -12.83 12.95 16.23
CA ASP A 424 -12.14 11.67 16.36
C ASP A 424 -10.64 11.89 16.14
N GLU A 425 -9.87 11.93 17.25
CA GLU A 425 -8.43 12.12 17.20
C GLU A 425 -7.70 10.95 16.51
N LYS A 426 -8.23 9.72 16.61
CA LYS A 426 -7.62 8.52 16.00
C LYS A 426 -7.70 8.54 14.48
N GLN A 427 -8.84 9.01 13.95
CA GLN A 427 -9.08 9.13 12.51
C GLN A 427 -8.70 10.51 11.97
N ASN A 428 -8.27 11.42 12.83
CA ASN A 428 -8.01 12.82 12.48
C ASN A 428 -9.19 13.44 11.72
N SER A 429 -10.41 13.20 12.19
CA SER A 429 -11.65 13.69 11.59
C SER A 429 -12.45 14.60 12.52
N VAL A 430 -13.22 15.48 11.89
CA VAL A 430 -14.25 16.30 12.55
C VAL A 430 -15.51 16.18 11.73
N ASP A 431 -16.59 15.69 12.35
CA ASP A 431 -17.84 15.42 11.68
C ASP A 431 -18.97 16.28 12.28
N LEU A 432 -19.70 17.00 11.41
CA LEU A 432 -20.89 17.76 11.82
C LEU A 432 -22.01 16.82 12.22
N THR A 433 -22.72 17.16 13.30
CA THR A 433 -24.00 16.55 13.64
C THR A 433 -25.17 17.31 13.01
N ASP A 434 -26.36 16.70 13.02
CA ASP A 434 -27.57 17.40 12.56
C ASP A 434 -27.77 18.73 13.30
N LYS A 435 -27.52 18.75 14.61
CA LYS A 435 -27.57 19.98 15.42
C LYS A 435 -26.56 21.03 14.97
N GLY A 436 -25.38 20.61 14.53
CA GLY A 436 -24.37 21.52 13.96
C GLY A 436 -24.82 22.08 12.61
N ILE A 437 -25.34 21.22 11.75
CA ILE A 437 -25.89 21.60 10.45
C ILE A 437 -27.03 22.61 10.63
N ASP A 438 -27.96 22.36 11.54
CA ASP A 438 -29.08 23.26 11.84
C ASP A 438 -28.59 24.64 12.31
N LEU A 439 -27.54 24.67 13.15
CA LEU A 439 -26.98 25.92 13.65
C LEU A 439 -26.38 26.78 12.53
N ILE A 440 -25.68 26.19 11.57
CA ILE A 440 -25.04 26.93 10.47
C ILE A 440 -26.00 27.24 9.34
N THR A 441 -26.98 26.38 9.10
CA THR A 441 -28.02 26.60 8.09
C THR A 441 -28.95 27.73 8.52
N GLY A 442 -29.34 27.76 9.80
CA GLY A 442 -30.17 28.83 10.37
C GLY A 442 -31.42 29.08 9.56
N ASN A 443 -31.62 30.36 9.16
CA ASN A 443 -32.73 30.80 8.32
C ASN A 443 -32.39 30.84 6.82
N ALA A 444 -31.40 30.04 6.37
CA ALA A 444 -31.06 30.00 4.95
C ALA A 444 -32.24 29.51 4.10
N ALA A 445 -32.33 30.02 2.87
CA ALA A 445 -33.40 29.66 1.93
C ALA A 445 -33.34 28.16 1.53
N ASP A 446 -32.17 27.56 1.54
CA ASP A 446 -31.96 26.14 1.28
C ASP A 446 -31.50 25.40 2.59
N PRO A 447 -32.41 24.63 3.20
CA PRO A 447 -32.08 23.86 4.42
C PRO A 447 -31.04 22.74 4.16
N THR A 448 -30.81 22.37 2.89
CA THR A 448 -29.85 21.32 2.51
C THR A 448 -28.48 21.86 2.08
N LEU A 449 -28.19 23.12 2.39
CA LEU A 449 -26.99 23.83 1.92
C LEU A 449 -25.67 23.13 2.32
N PHE A 450 -25.67 22.46 3.46
CA PHE A 450 -24.53 21.75 4.02
C PHE A 450 -24.78 20.23 4.14
N VAL A 451 -25.78 19.71 3.43
CA VAL A 451 -26.09 18.27 3.41
C VAL A 451 -25.70 17.73 2.03
N LEU A 452 -24.87 16.69 2.00
CA LEU A 452 -24.52 16.01 0.76
C LEU A 452 -25.72 15.22 0.25
N PRO A 453 -26.15 15.42 -1.01
CA PRO A 453 -27.19 14.60 -1.59
C PRO A 453 -26.69 13.19 -1.85
N ASP A 454 -27.57 12.20 -1.76
CA ASP A 454 -27.29 10.85 -2.21
C ASP A 454 -27.26 10.80 -3.74
N ILE A 455 -26.09 11.11 -4.29
CA ILE A 455 -25.88 11.20 -5.73
C ILE A 455 -26.09 9.85 -6.42
N THR A 456 -25.77 8.75 -5.75
CA THR A 456 -25.88 7.39 -6.30
C THR A 456 -27.34 7.03 -6.54
N SER A 457 -28.19 7.21 -5.53
CA SER A 457 -29.63 6.98 -5.67
C SER A 457 -30.28 7.91 -6.69
N GLN A 458 -29.87 9.19 -6.73
CA GLN A 458 -30.41 10.17 -7.69
C GLN A 458 -30.02 9.84 -9.14
N LEU A 459 -28.77 9.43 -9.37
CA LEU A 459 -28.32 9.00 -10.70
C LEU A 459 -29.00 7.71 -11.15
N SER A 460 -29.15 6.74 -10.25
CA SER A 460 -29.86 5.49 -10.55
C SER A 460 -31.35 5.74 -10.86
N ALA A 461 -32.00 6.63 -10.12
CA ALA A 461 -33.38 7.04 -10.41
C ALA A 461 -33.49 7.70 -11.78
N LEU A 462 -32.54 8.59 -12.13
CA LEU A 462 -32.51 9.28 -13.43
C LEU A 462 -32.29 8.31 -14.59
N GLU A 463 -31.45 7.30 -14.44
CA GLU A 463 -31.22 6.27 -15.47
C GLU A 463 -32.49 5.43 -15.74
N ASN A 464 -33.27 5.17 -14.70
CA ASN A 464 -34.52 4.41 -14.80
C ASN A 464 -35.73 5.25 -15.26
N GLU A 465 -35.59 6.56 -15.42
CA GLU A 465 -36.66 7.42 -15.90
C GLU A 465 -36.89 7.20 -17.40
N THR A 466 -38.08 6.71 -17.75
CA THR A 466 -38.42 6.36 -19.15
C THR A 466 -39.00 7.53 -19.96
N ASP A 467 -39.40 8.60 -19.28
CA ASP A 467 -40.10 9.74 -19.89
C ASP A 467 -39.14 10.84 -20.41
N LEU A 468 -37.83 10.67 -20.24
CA LEU A 468 -36.79 11.61 -20.63
C LEU A 468 -36.00 11.11 -21.85
N THR A 469 -35.65 12.05 -22.74
CA THR A 469 -34.69 11.78 -23.81
C THR A 469 -33.26 11.65 -23.26
N GLU A 470 -32.37 11.05 -24.02
CA GLU A 470 -30.96 10.89 -23.62
C GLU A 470 -30.27 12.27 -23.41
N GLU A 471 -30.61 13.27 -24.19
CA GLU A 471 -30.10 14.64 -24.01
C GLU A 471 -30.61 15.29 -22.71
N GLU A 472 -31.87 15.09 -22.36
CA GLU A 472 -32.45 15.57 -21.10
C GLU A 472 -31.88 14.85 -19.89
N LYS A 473 -31.62 13.53 -20.00
CA LYS A 473 -30.93 12.75 -18.95
C LYS A 473 -29.51 13.27 -18.74
N LEU A 474 -28.75 13.52 -19.81
CA LEU A 474 -27.41 14.06 -19.73
C LEU A 474 -27.39 15.44 -19.06
N ALA A 475 -28.29 16.35 -19.46
CA ALA A 475 -28.39 17.67 -18.85
C ALA A 475 -28.74 17.61 -17.36
N LYS A 476 -29.68 16.75 -16.95
CA LYS A 476 -30.02 16.54 -15.53
C LYS A 476 -28.86 15.89 -14.74
N LYS A 477 -28.12 14.98 -15.36
CA LYS A 477 -26.92 14.39 -14.75
C LYS A 477 -25.85 15.43 -14.47
N ASP A 478 -25.59 16.34 -15.43
CA ASP A 478 -24.64 17.43 -15.27
C ASP A 478 -25.08 18.41 -14.18
N GLU A 479 -26.38 18.70 -14.07
CA GLU A 479 -26.94 19.55 -13.02
C GLU A 479 -26.77 18.90 -11.62
N LEU A 480 -27.07 17.61 -11.50
CA LEU A 480 -26.88 16.84 -10.25
C LEU A 480 -25.41 16.80 -9.82
N MET A 481 -24.50 16.53 -10.77
CA MET A 481 -23.07 16.51 -10.50
C MET A 481 -22.53 17.88 -10.09
N THR A 482 -22.98 18.95 -10.74
CA THR A 482 -22.61 20.33 -10.40
C THR A 482 -23.10 20.71 -9.00
N ASN A 483 -24.35 20.39 -8.67
CA ASN A 483 -24.91 20.64 -7.35
C ASN A 483 -24.17 19.85 -6.24
N TYR A 484 -23.85 18.58 -6.53
CA TYR A 484 -23.05 17.75 -5.62
C TYR A 484 -21.67 18.35 -5.40
N ALA A 485 -20.97 18.77 -6.45
CA ALA A 485 -19.63 19.36 -6.36
C ALA A 485 -19.64 20.62 -5.48
N ILE A 486 -20.61 21.54 -5.69
CA ILE A 486 -20.75 22.76 -4.90
C ILE A 486 -21.02 22.46 -3.42
N LYS A 487 -21.91 21.50 -3.12
CA LYS A 487 -22.22 21.13 -1.72
C LYS A 487 -21.04 20.41 -1.07
N SER A 488 -20.37 19.54 -1.81
CA SER A 488 -19.18 18.81 -1.34
C SER A 488 -18.05 19.77 -0.97
N GLU A 489 -17.79 20.78 -1.80
CA GLU A 489 -16.78 21.81 -1.54
C GLU A 489 -17.11 22.61 -0.26
N ARG A 490 -18.36 22.99 -0.05
CA ARG A 490 -18.79 23.70 1.17
C ARG A 490 -18.60 22.86 2.42
N VAL A 491 -19.05 21.61 2.40
CA VAL A 491 -18.89 20.67 3.54
C VAL A 491 -17.41 20.42 3.81
N HIS A 492 -16.63 20.20 2.75
CA HIS A 492 -15.19 20.03 2.88
C HIS A 492 -14.53 21.26 3.52
N THR A 493 -14.86 22.48 3.05
CA THR A 493 -14.31 23.74 3.59
C THR A 493 -14.65 23.92 5.08
N ILE A 494 -15.89 23.61 5.48
CA ILE A 494 -16.29 23.68 6.89
C ILE A 494 -15.50 22.69 7.74
N ASN A 495 -15.35 21.45 7.28
CA ASN A 495 -14.60 20.43 8.00
C ASN A 495 -13.12 20.82 8.14
N GLN A 496 -12.50 21.40 7.10
CA GLN A 496 -11.13 21.90 7.19
C GLN A 496 -10.99 23.08 8.17
N LEU A 497 -11.93 24.02 8.15
CA LEU A 497 -11.94 25.10 9.11
C LEU A 497 -12.18 24.61 10.55
N LEU A 498 -13.11 23.67 10.76
CA LEU A 498 -13.34 23.07 12.08
C LEU A 498 -12.09 22.37 12.61
N LYS A 499 -11.39 21.62 11.75
CA LYS A 499 -10.10 21.02 12.13
C LYS A 499 -9.10 22.09 12.55
N ALA A 500 -8.97 23.17 11.78
CA ALA A 500 -8.05 24.26 12.11
C ALA A 500 -8.35 24.90 13.47
N TYR A 501 -9.63 25.06 13.82
CA TYR A 501 -10.04 25.64 15.10
C TYR A 501 -10.00 24.68 16.29
N ALA A 502 -10.24 23.38 16.05
CA ALA A 502 -10.50 22.42 17.13
C ALA A 502 -9.35 21.42 17.38
N MET A 503 -8.47 21.22 16.40
CA MET A 503 -7.46 20.15 16.45
C MET A 503 -6.02 20.65 16.36
N PHE A 504 -5.77 21.88 15.88
CA PHE A 504 -4.41 22.40 15.71
C PHE A 504 -4.16 23.57 16.65
N GLU A 505 -3.17 23.46 17.53
CA GLU A 505 -2.72 24.53 18.42
C GLU A 505 -1.39 25.10 17.93
N LYS A 506 -1.31 26.43 17.95
CA LYS A 506 -0.05 27.13 17.63
C LYS A 506 1.01 26.79 18.66
N ASP A 507 2.23 26.61 18.19
CA ASP A 507 3.43 26.27 18.97
C ASP A 507 3.44 24.80 19.48
N ASP A 508 2.45 23.99 19.07
CA ASP A 508 2.35 22.55 19.31
C ASP A 508 2.35 21.79 17.97
N GLU A 509 1.33 21.94 17.13
CA GLU A 509 1.24 21.31 15.82
C GLU A 509 1.76 22.18 14.68
N TYR A 510 1.84 23.50 14.87
CA TYR A 510 2.39 24.42 13.88
C TYR A 510 3.04 25.65 14.51
N VAL A 511 4.00 26.22 13.81
CA VAL A 511 4.65 27.49 14.17
C VAL A 511 4.49 28.51 13.05
N VAL A 512 4.51 29.79 13.39
CA VAL A 512 4.51 30.89 12.41
C VAL A 512 5.89 31.53 12.40
N ILE A 513 6.64 31.37 11.30
CA ILE A 513 7.97 31.93 11.10
C ILE A 513 7.91 32.77 9.81
N ASP A 514 8.32 34.05 9.93
CA ASP A 514 8.33 35.02 8.83
C ASP A 514 6.95 35.15 8.11
N GLY A 515 5.86 35.06 8.88
CA GLY A 515 4.49 35.15 8.36
C GLY A 515 4.01 33.91 7.63
N GLN A 516 4.78 32.82 7.62
CA GLN A 516 4.42 31.54 7.03
C GLN A 516 4.13 30.49 8.12
N VAL A 517 3.08 29.71 7.92
CA VAL A 517 2.75 28.57 8.77
C VAL A 517 3.64 27.41 8.38
N LYS A 518 4.36 26.85 9.37
CA LYS A 518 5.16 25.63 9.23
C LYS A 518 4.63 24.58 10.21
N ILE A 519 4.39 23.39 9.72
CA ILE A 519 3.99 22.24 10.54
C ILE A 519 5.21 21.75 11.33
N VAL A 520 5.00 21.46 12.61
CA VAL A 520 6.06 20.97 13.52
C VAL A 520 6.19 19.47 13.41
#